data_f72161ae7bf4d5b903855c6dc6d17578
#
_entry.id   f72161ae7bf4d5b903855c6dc6d17578
#
_cell.length_a   1.000
_cell.length_b   1.000
_cell.length_c   1.000
_cell.angle_alpha   90.00
_cell.angle_beta   90.00
_cell.angle_gamma   90.00
#
_symmetry.space_group_name_H-M   'P 1'
#
loop_
_entity.id
_entity.type
_entity.pdbx_description
1 polymer ?
#
loop_
_entity_poly.entity_id
_entity_poly.type
_entity_poly.pdbx_seq_one_letter_code
_entity_poly.pdbx_strand_id
1 'polypeptide(L)'
;MMDLSIVIPLYNEDESIDELHSKIVSSLSNSSLNYEIIFIDDGSSDNSWNIIKDVTKKAHNTRAIRFLTNYGKSMALSAGFKSTRGEAVVTMDADLQDDPNEILQ
;
A
#
# COMPACT_ATOMS: atom_id res chain seq x y z
N MET A 1 15.54 3.22 11.61
CA MET A 1 14.68 4.37 11.26
C MET A 1 13.97 4.10 9.94
N MET A 2 12.69 4.42 9.86
CA MET A 2 11.92 4.24 8.64
C MET A 2 12.13 5.43 7.70
N ASP A 3 12.60 5.16 6.48
CA ASP A 3 12.90 6.24 5.52
C ASP A 3 11.68 6.63 4.69
N LEU A 4 10.85 5.66 4.34
CA LEU A 4 9.77 5.86 3.37
C LEU A 4 8.53 5.09 3.77
N SER A 5 7.37 5.73 3.72
CA SER A 5 6.08 5.07 3.84
C SER A 5 5.33 5.20 2.52
N ILE A 6 4.83 4.07 2.01
CA ILE A 6 4.05 4.02 0.79
C ILE A 6 2.61 3.71 1.18
N VAL A 7 1.71 4.67 0.92
CA VAL A 7 0.30 4.59 1.30
C VAL A 7 -0.53 4.27 0.06
N ILE A 8 -1.27 3.18 0.11
CA ILE A 8 -2.03 2.67 -1.04
C ILE A 8 -3.49 2.49 -0.65
N PRO A 9 -4.34 3.50 -0.90
CA PRO A 9 -5.78 3.34 -0.73
C PRO A 9 -6.34 2.52 -1.88
N LEU A 10 -7.31 1.67 -1.60
CA LEU A 10 -7.91 0.83 -2.63
C LEU A 10 -9.36 0.51 -2.33
N TYR A 11 -10.09 0.21 -3.41
CA TYR A 11 -11.47 -0.27 -3.34
C TYR A 11 -11.69 -1.21 -4.53
N ASN A 12 -11.98 -2.49 -4.24
CA ASN A 12 -12.24 -3.52 -5.26
C ASN A 12 -11.14 -3.62 -6.33
N GLU A 13 -9.91 -3.90 -5.86
CA GLU A 13 -8.72 -4.01 -6.70
C GLU A 13 -8.04 -5.39 -6.54
N ASP A 14 -8.83 -6.44 -6.36
CA ASP A 14 -8.28 -7.77 -6.05
C ASP A 14 -7.37 -8.32 -7.16
N GLU A 15 -7.54 -7.88 -8.40
CA GLU A 15 -6.69 -8.33 -9.50
C GLU A 15 -5.31 -7.67 -9.51
N SER A 16 -5.14 -6.53 -8.84
CA SER A 16 -3.95 -5.69 -8.97
C SER A 16 -3.02 -5.73 -7.76
N ILE A 17 -3.49 -6.14 -6.60
CA ILE A 17 -2.76 -5.98 -5.33
C ILE A 17 -1.44 -6.74 -5.33
N ASP A 18 -1.46 -8.03 -5.68
CA ASP A 18 -0.25 -8.85 -5.68
C ASP A 18 0.79 -8.31 -6.65
N GLU A 19 0.37 -7.95 -7.85
CA GLU A 19 1.28 -7.42 -8.87
C GLU A 19 1.89 -6.10 -8.42
N LEU A 20 1.07 -5.20 -7.86
CA LEU A 20 1.57 -3.91 -7.38
C LEU A 20 2.59 -4.10 -6.26
N HIS A 21 2.28 -4.95 -5.29
CA HIS A 21 3.18 -5.23 -4.18
C HIS A 21 4.52 -5.77 -4.69
N SER A 22 4.48 -6.73 -5.62
CA SER A 22 5.67 -7.30 -6.21
C SER A 22 6.51 -6.25 -6.95
N LYS A 23 5.86 -5.35 -7.68
CA LYS A 23 6.57 -4.28 -8.40
C LYS A 23 7.25 -3.30 -7.44
N ILE A 24 6.59 -2.95 -6.34
CA ILE A 24 7.18 -2.06 -5.33
C ILE A 24 8.41 -2.72 -4.71
N VAL A 25 8.29 -3.99 -4.30
CA VAL A 25 9.40 -4.72 -3.70
C VAL A 25 10.57 -4.81 -4.67
N SER A 26 10.31 -5.12 -5.95
CA SER A 26 11.35 -5.18 -6.97
C SER A 26 12.04 -3.83 -7.17
N SER A 27 11.27 -2.75 -7.21
CA SER A 27 11.81 -1.41 -7.43
C SER A 27 12.72 -0.95 -6.30
N LEU A 28 12.45 -1.39 -5.07
CA LEU A 28 13.19 -0.96 -3.89
C LEU A 28 14.22 -1.97 -3.41
N SER A 29 14.30 -3.16 -4.03
CA SER A 29 15.15 -4.24 -3.57
C SER A 29 16.63 -3.91 -3.60
N ASN A 30 17.08 -3.07 -4.53
CA ASN A 30 18.48 -2.66 -4.67
C ASN A 30 18.76 -1.32 -4.00
N SER A 31 17.76 -0.72 -3.36
CA SER A 31 17.98 0.52 -2.63
C SER A 31 18.40 0.22 -1.20
N SER A 32 19.00 1.20 -0.52
CA SER A 32 19.31 1.09 0.89
C SER A 32 18.18 1.63 1.77
N LEU A 33 17.05 1.97 1.18
CA LEU A 33 15.93 2.54 1.92
C LEU A 33 15.25 1.52 2.82
N ASN A 34 14.97 1.94 4.03
CA ASN A 34 14.12 1.20 4.94
C ASN A 34 12.69 1.70 4.74
N TYR A 35 11.81 0.86 4.23
CA TYR A 35 10.47 1.31 3.82
C TYR A 35 9.37 0.42 4.39
N GLU A 36 8.17 0.97 4.44
CA GLU A 36 6.95 0.24 4.77
C GLU A 36 5.89 0.48 3.70
N ILE A 37 4.98 -0.48 3.57
CA ILE A 37 3.83 -0.39 2.68
C ILE A 37 2.58 -0.46 3.56
N ILE A 38 1.64 0.47 3.37
CA ILE A 38 0.39 0.50 4.11
C ILE A 38 -0.76 0.48 3.11
N PHE A 39 -1.47 -0.64 3.06
CA PHE A 39 -2.70 -0.76 2.29
C PHE A 39 -3.87 -0.28 3.13
N ILE A 40 -4.75 0.52 2.54
CA ILE A 40 -6.01 0.91 3.19
C ILE A 40 -7.15 0.40 2.31
N ASP A 41 -7.82 -0.65 2.79
CA ASP A 41 -8.98 -1.22 2.11
C ASP A 41 -10.22 -0.41 2.49
N ASP A 42 -10.71 0.35 1.53
CA ASP A 42 -11.85 1.26 1.73
C ASP A 42 -13.18 0.51 1.57
N GLY A 43 -13.33 -0.59 2.32
CA GLY A 43 -14.59 -1.34 2.37
C GLY A 43 -14.86 -2.19 1.14
N SER A 44 -13.84 -2.80 0.54
CA SER A 44 -14.01 -3.64 -0.65
C SER A 44 -14.99 -4.77 -0.43
N SER A 45 -15.76 -5.08 -1.46
CA SER A 45 -16.71 -6.18 -1.47
C SER A 45 -16.19 -7.42 -2.21
N ASP A 46 -15.06 -7.29 -2.90
CA ASP A 46 -14.42 -8.39 -3.62
C ASP A 46 -13.40 -9.12 -2.72
N ASN A 47 -12.41 -9.78 -3.31
CA ASN A 47 -11.42 -10.56 -2.57
C ASN A 47 -10.21 -9.72 -2.11
N SER A 48 -10.26 -8.39 -2.25
CA SER A 48 -9.12 -7.50 -1.93
C SER A 48 -8.59 -7.72 -0.53
N TRP A 49 -9.46 -7.74 0.48
CA TRP A 49 -9.01 -7.86 1.87
C TRP A 49 -8.28 -9.19 2.13
N ASN A 50 -8.78 -10.28 1.57
CA ASN A 50 -8.11 -11.58 1.74
C ASN A 50 -6.72 -11.59 1.13
N ILE A 51 -6.57 -10.97 -0.04
CA ILE A 51 -5.27 -10.86 -0.70
C ILE A 51 -4.32 -9.99 0.14
N ILE A 52 -4.80 -8.87 0.65
CA ILE A 52 -4.00 -7.98 1.51
C ILE A 52 -3.53 -8.73 2.75
N LYS A 53 -4.43 -9.47 3.40
CA LYS A 53 -4.05 -10.26 4.60
C LYS A 53 -2.93 -11.24 4.28
N ASP A 54 -3.01 -11.92 3.15
CA ASP A 54 -1.98 -12.87 2.75
C ASP A 54 -0.63 -12.18 2.50
N VAL A 55 -0.67 -11.01 1.87
CA VAL A 55 0.55 -10.23 1.63
C VAL A 55 1.18 -9.79 2.96
N THR A 56 0.38 -9.31 3.91
CA THR A 56 0.92 -8.86 5.20
C THR A 56 1.53 -9.99 6.01
N LYS A 57 1.05 -11.23 5.84
CA LYS A 57 1.63 -12.40 6.51
C LYS A 57 3.01 -12.75 5.97
N LYS A 58 3.25 -12.47 4.69
CA LYS A 58 4.50 -12.82 4.02
C LYS A 58 5.54 -11.71 4.06
N ALA A 59 5.12 -10.47 4.23
CA ALA A 59 5.99 -9.30 4.15
C ALA A 59 5.87 -8.50 5.45
N HIS A 60 6.85 -8.61 6.33
CA HIS A 60 6.81 -7.98 7.65
C HIS A 60 6.81 -6.45 7.60
N ASN A 61 7.19 -5.85 6.49
CA ASN A 61 7.17 -4.40 6.32
C ASN A 61 5.87 -3.89 5.69
N THR A 62 4.88 -4.76 5.52
CA THR A 62 3.58 -4.41 4.93
C THR A 62 2.50 -4.50 5.99
N ARG A 63 1.74 -3.43 6.16
CA ARG A 63 0.63 -3.34 7.10
C ARG A 63 -0.65 -2.99 6.36
N ALA A 64 -1.77 -3.19 7.01
CA ALA A 64 -3.06 -2.93 6.38
C ALA A 64 -4.06 -2.38 7.37
N ILE A 65 -4.94 -1.52 6.87
CA ILE A 65 -6.09 -0.98 7.57
C ILE A 65 -7.32 -1.35 6.75
N ARG A 66 -8.37 -1.81 7.40
CA ARG A 66 -9.63 -2.14 6.74
C ARG A 66 -10.75 -1.26 7.27
N PHE A 67 -11.46 -0.62 6.34
CA PHE A 67 -12.74 0.03 6.68
C PHE A 67 -13.86 -0.99 6.50
N LEU A 68 -14.86 -0.92 7.38
CA LEU A 68 -16.02 -1.81 7.32
C LEU A 68 -16.96 -1.45 6.18
N THR A 69 -16.90 -0.21 5.71
CA THR A 69 -17.71 0.26 4.59
C THR A 69 -16.89 1.27 3.79
N ASN A 70 -17.35 1.60 2.59
CA ASN A 70 -16.67 2.56 1.74
C ASN A 70 -16.92 3.98 2.25
N TYR A 71 -15.84 4.69 2.57
CA TYR A 71 -15.87 6.08 3.03
C TYR A 71 -15.28 7.06 2.01
N GLY A 72 -14.60 6.56 0.98
CA GLY A 72 -13.97 7.38 -0.03
C GLY A 72 -12.47 7.51 0.13
N LYS A 73 -11.80 7.89 -0.97
CA LYS A 73 -10.35 7.95 -1.06
C LYS A 73 -9.73 8.92 -0.05
N SER A 74 -10.37 10.07 0.19
CA SER A 74 -9.83 11.05 1.15
C SER A 74 -9.74 10.51 2.55
N MET A 75 -10.75 9.75 3.00
CA MET A 75 -10.73 9.13 4.32
C MET A 75 -9.67 8.03 4.38
N ALA A 76 -9.54 7.25 3.32
CA ALA A 76 -8.51 6.20 3.24
C ALA A 76 -7.11 6.80 3.33
N LEU A 77 -6.83 7.86 2.59
CA LEU A 77 -5.55 8.54 2.64
C LEU A 77 -5.27 9.13 4.02
N SER A 78 -6.29 9.73 4.65
CA SER A 78 -6.14 10.28 6.00
C SER A 78 -5.76 9.20 7.01
N ALA A 79 -6.43 8.06 6.96
CA ALA A 79 -6.11 6.94 7.84
C ALA A 79 -4.69 6.42 7.61
N GLY A 80 -4.29 6.31 6.34
CA GLY A 80 -2.95 5.89 5.99
C GLY A 80 -1.88 6.84 6.51
N PHE A 81 -2.07 8.14 6.30
CA PHE A 81 -1.10 9.14 6.75
C PHE A 81 -0.90 9.12 8.25
N LYS A 82 -1.95 8.90 9.03
CA LYS A 82 -1.85 8.80 10.49
C LYS A 82 -1.04 7.60 10.95
N SER A 83 -0.90 6.59 10.10
CA SER A 83 -0.19 5.35 10.42
C SER A 83 1.26 5.35 9.95
N THR A 84 1.69 6.36 9.19
CA THR A 84 3.03 6.37 8.61
C THR A 84 4.12 6.59 9.66
N ARG A 85 5.26 5.93 9.43
CA ARG A 85 6.45 6.07 10.28
C ARG A 85 7.64 6.60 9.50
N GLY A 86 7.54 6.66 8.17
CA GLY A 86 8.62 7.10 7.31
C GLY A 86 8.84 8.60 7.34
N GLU A 87 10.06 9.03 7.09
CA GLU A 87 10.38 10.45 6.95
C GLU A 87 9.74 11.05 5.72
N ALA A 88 9.65 10.26 4.64
CA ALA A 88 8.94 10.65 3.43
C ALA A 88 7.73 9.75 3.25
N VAL A 89 6.65 10.30 2.69
CA VAL A 89 5.41 9.56 2.42
C VAL A 89 5.07 9.72 0.95
N VAL A 90 4.81 8.58 0.29
CA VAL A 90 4.39 8.51 -1.11
C VAL A 90 3.05 7.80 -1.16
N THR A 91 2.14 8.30 -1.99
CA THR A 91 0.87 7.63 -2.23
C THR A 91 0.89 7.01 -3.62
N MET A 92 0.25 5.85 -3.77
CA MET A 92 0.10 5.17 -5.05
C MET A 92 -1.33 4.66 -5.19
N ASP A 93 -1.84 4.65 -6.42
CA ASP A 93 -3.11 4.02 -6.72
C ASP A 93 -2.90 2.52 -6.98
N ALA A 94 -3.88 1.72 -6.55
CA ALA A 94 -3.77 0.26 -6.62
C ALA A 94 -4.10 -0.30 -8.00
N ASP A 95 -4.49 0.53 -8.96
CA ASP A 95 -4.91 0.11 -10.29
C ASP A 95 -3.75 -0.04 -11.29
N LEU A 96 -2.51 0.03 -10.81
CA LEU A 96 -1.29 -0.11 -11.61
C LEU A 96 -1.05 1.03 -12.63
N GLN A 97 -1.74 2.16 -12.47
CA GLN A 97 -1.49 3.32 -13.32
C GLN A 97 -0.18 4.04 -12.97
N ASP A 98 0.21 4.00 -11.70
CA ASP A 98 1.48 4.57 -11.26
C ASP A 98 2.61 3.57 -11.46
N ASP A 99 3.79 4.08 -11.85
CA ASP A 99 4.97 3.22 -12.00
C ASP A 99 5.76 3.23 -10.68
N PRO A 100 5.87 2.08 -9.99
CA PRO A 100 6.64 2.02 -8.75
C PRO A 100 8.11 2.43 -8.91
N ASN A 101 8.68 2.32 -10.10
CA ASN A 101 10.05 2.75 -10.34
C ASN A 101 10.24 4.25 -10.17
N GLU A 102 9.18 5.04 -10.28
CA GLU A 102 9.24 6.48 -10.07
C GLU A 102 9.46 6.86 -8.60
N ILE A 103 9.26 5.94 -7.68
CA ILE A 103 9.46 6.21 -6.24
C ILE A 103 10.88 6.69 -5.94
N LEU A 104 11.86 6.19 -6.69
CA LEU A 104 13.27 6.49 -6.47
C LEU A 104 13.78 7.71 -7.25
N GLN A 105 12.92 8.36 -7.99
CA GLN A 105 13.32 9.53 -8.81
C GLN A 105 13.19 10.84 -8.05
#